data_a6512d1e3db17e0d92ce841ceb9089f7
#
_entry.id   a6512d1e3db17e0d92ce841ceb9089f7
#
_cell.length_a   1.000
_cell.length_b   1.000
_cell.length_c   1.000
_cell.angle_alpha   90.00
_cell.angle_beta   90.00
_cell.angle_gamma   90.00
#
_symmetry.space_group_name_H-M   'P 1'
#
loop_
_entity.id
_entity.type
_entity.pdbx_description
1 polymer ?
#
loop_
_entity_poly.entity_id
_entity_poly.type
_entity_poly.pdbx_seq_one_letter_code
_entity_poly.pdbx_strand_id
1 'polypeptide(L)'
;MAQERRRFPRVREPFTIQYRRSGEVASSWSRVTVINLSAGGLRFRCADEPLETGARLEIQVALPGFREPMTLKALVVWNQLHASGVTEVGAEFHGLDLKQQRDIALAARQVA
;
A
#
# COMPACT_ATOMS: atom_id res chain seq x y z
N MET A 1 -12.09 20.70 22.11
CA MET A 1 -11.79 20.22 21.88
C MET A 1 -11.02 19.71 21.46
N ALA A 2 -10.89 19.28 21.67
CA ALA A 2 -9.90 18.82 21.26
C ALA A 2 -9.68 18.62 20.13
N GLN A 3 -9.87 18.85 19.87
CA GLN A 3 -9.63 18.72 19.04
C GLN A 3 -8.97 18.49 18.26
N GLU A 4 -9.20 18.86 18.00
CA GLU A 4 -8.42 18.59 16.81
C GLU A 4 -7.01 19.03 16.93
N ARG A 5 -6.16 18.08 17.07
CA ARG A 5 -4.83 18.38 17.29
C ARG A 5 -3.99 18.38 16.08
N ARG A 6 -4.52 17.93 14.97
CA ARG A 6 -3.70 17.83 13.79
C ARG A 6 -3.39 19.17 13.23
N ARG A 7 -2.14 19.37 12.98
CA ARG A 7 -1.72 20.56 12.35
C ARG A 7 -1.93 20.50 10.89
N PHE A 8 -1.93 19.30 10.33
CA PHE A 8 -2.08 19.12 8.91
C PHE A 8 -3.39 18.45 8.62
N PRO A 9 -4.09 18.85 7.57
CA PRO A 9 -5.33 18.18 7.22
C PRO A 9 -5.02 16.75 6.83
N ARG A 10 -5.86 15.85 7.27
CA ARG A 10 -5.75 14.49 6.82
C ARG A 10 -6.25 14.36 5.42
N VAL A 11 -5.70 13.40 4.71
CA VAL A 11 -6.24 13.04 3.41
C VAL A 11 -7.60 12.46 3.67
N ARG A 12 -8.63 13.12 3.18
CA ARG A 12 -9.97 12.66 3.45
C ARG A 12 -10.36 11.50 2.61
N GLU A 13 -9.83 11.46 1.41
CA GLU A 13 -10.12 10.36 0.52
C GLU A 13 -9.23 9.19 0.86
N PRO A 14 -9.73 7.98 0.70
CA PRO A 14 -8.91 6.81 0.95
C PRO A 14 -7.69 6.81 0.05
N PHE A 15 -6.55 6.48 0.61
CA PHE A 15 -5.35 6.33 -0.17
C PHE A 15 -5.40 4.96 -0.82
N THR A 16 -5.30 4.92 -2.13
CA THR A 16 -5.40 3.66 -2.86
C THR A 16 -4.14 3.38 -3.65
N ILE A 17 -3.90 2.11 -3.90
CA ILE A 17 -2.83 1.66 -4.76
C ILE A 17 -3.42 0.64 -5.72
N GLN A 18 -2.59 0.23 -6.67
CA GLN A 18 -2.93 -0.89 -7.53
C GLN A 18 -1.86 -1.94 -7.35
N TYR A 19 -2.27 -3.20 -7.39
CA TYR A 19 -1.33 -4.30 -7.32
C TYR A 19 -1.68 -5.37 -8.32
N ARG A 20 -0.71 -6.21 -8.60
CA ARG A 20 -0.92 -7.47 -9.34
C ARG A 20 0.17 -8.43 -8.91
N ARG A 21 -0.07 -9.72 -9.15
CA ARG A 21 0.95 -10.71 -8.86
C ARG A 21 2.07 -10.59 -9.86
N SER A 22 3.29 -10.69 -9.36
CA SER A 22 4.47 -10.63 -10.21
C SER A 22 4.47 -11.83 -11.16
N GLY A 23 4.84 -11.57 -12.38
CA GLY A 23 4.97 -12.63 -13.37
C GLY A 23 3.72 -12.97 -14.12
N GLU A 24 2.59 -12.40 -13.73
CA GLU A 24 1.34 -12.64 -14.43
C GLU A 24 1.12 -11.56 -15.47
N VAL A 25 1.62 -11.84 -16.65
CA VAL A 25 1.66 -10.84 -17.72
C VAL A 25 0.29 -10.34 -18.11
N ALA A 26 -0.69 -11.22 -18.06
CA ALA A 26 -2.04 -10.86 -18.46
C ALA A 26 -2.89 -10.32 -17.33
N SER A 27 -2.35 -10.20 -16.14
CA SER A 27 -3.13 -9.75 -14.99
C SER A 27 -3.46 -8.29 -15.08
N SER A 28 -4.70 -7.97 -14.78
CA SER A 28 -5.06 -6.57 -14.60
C SER A 28 -4.63 -6.12 -13.21
N TRP A 29 -4.43 -4.83 -13.10
CA TRP A 29 -4.17 -4.22 -11.80
C TRP A 29 -5.44 -4.21 -10.98
N SER A 30 -5.33 -4.54 -9.71
CA SER A 30 -6.44 -4.45 -8.75
C SER A 30 -6.24 -3.25 -7.85
N ARG A 31 -7.27 -2.45 -7.70
CA ARG A 31 -7.19 -1.27 -6.85
C ARG A 31 -7.65 -1.62 -5.45
N VAL A 32 -6.87 -1.22 -4.45
CA VAL A 32 -7.18 -1.50 -3.05
C VAL A 32 -6.91 -0.28 -2.18
N THR A 33 -7.54 -0.25 -1.01
CA THR A 33 -7.35 0.82 -0.05
C THR A 33 -6.22 0.48 0.89
N VAL A 34 -5.31 1.43 1.06
CA VAL A 34 -4.18 1.29 1.97
C VAL A 34 -4.61 1.68 3.37
N ILE A 35 -4.27 0.84 4.34
CA ILE A 35 -4.54 1.12 5.74
C ILE A 35 -3.34 1.82 6.38
N ASN A 36 -2.14 1.40 5.97
CA ASN A 36 -0.93 1.90 6.59
C ASN A 36 0.20 1.84 5.57
N LEU A 37 1.05 2.84 5.55
CA LEU A 37 2.18 2.92 4.65
C LEU A 37 3.42 3.35 5.40
N SER A 38 4.54 2.68 5.16
CA SER A 38 5.83 3.08 5.69
C SER A 38 6.90 2.76 4.66
N ALA A 39 8.13 3.16 4.91
CA ALA A 39 9.22 2.86 4.00
C ALA A 39 9.51 1.36 3.91
N GLY A 40 9.09 0.58 4.90
CA GLY A 40 9.31 -0.85 4.89
C GLY A 40 8.24 -1.64 4.19
N GLY A 41 7.03 -1.11 4.08
CA GLY A 41 5.94 -1.84 3.47
C GLY A 41 4.60 -1.17 3.68
N LEU A 42 3.55 -1.93 3.44
CA LEU A 42 2.20 -1.38 3.57
C LEU A 42 1.22 -2.46 4.00
N ARG A 43 0.06 -1.99 4.46
CA ARG A 43 -1.07 -2.86 4.75
C ARG A 43 -2.24 -2.37 3.95
N PHE A 44 -3.00 -3.30 3.40
CA PHE A 44 -4.18 -2.95 2.61
C PHE A 44 -5.24 -4.01 2.76
N ARG A 45 -6.44 -3.69 2.29
CA ARG A 45 -7.57 -4.62 2.32
C ARG A 45 -7.91 -5.01 0.91
N CYS A 46 -8.14 -6.30 0.72
CA CYS A 46 -8.59 -6.75 -0.56
C CYS A 46 -9.81 -7.66 -0.40
N ALA A 47 -10.78 -7.46 -1.27
CA ALA A 47 -12.03 -8.18 -1.18
C ALA A 47 -12.12 -9.30 -2.20
N ASP A 48 -11.22 -9.32 -3.16
CA ASP A 48 -11.34 -10.25 -4.26
C ASP A 48 -10.83 -11.63 -3.89
N GLU A 49 -9.60 -11.90 -4.16
CA GLU A 49 -9.06 -13.20 -3.82
C GLU A 49 -8.00 -13.04 -2.75
N PRO A 50 -7.86 -14.03 -1.88
CA PRO A 50 -6.86 -13.92 -0.84
C PRO A 50 -5.46 -13.99 -1.44
N LEU A 51 -4.56 -13.22 -0.85
CA LEU A 51 -3.16 -13.25 -1.22
C LEU A 51 -2.43 -14.06 -0.15
N GLU A 52 -1.83 -15.15 -0.56
CA GLU A 52 -1.14 -16.02 0.39
C GLU A 52 0.20 -15.41 0.81
N THR A 53 0.65 -15.75 2.00
CA THR A 53 1.97 -15.37 2.48
C THR A 53 3.02 -15.93 1.52
N GLY A 54 3.97 -15.09 1.15
CA GLY A 54 4.97 -15.47 0.17
C GLY A 54 4.66 -15.04 -1.24
N ALA A 55 3.44 -14.56 -1.49
CA ALA A 55 3.09 -14.06 -2.82
C ALA A 55 3.91 -12.82 -3.14
N ARG A 56 4.40 -12.76 -4.36
CA ARG A 56 5.16 -11.62 -4.84
C ARG A 56 4.28 -10.72 -5.64
N LEU A 57 4.35 -9.44 -5.34
CA LEU A 57 3.47 -8.45 -5.93
C LEU A 57 4.25 -7.33 -6.60
N GLU A 58 3.63 -6.76 -7.63
CA GLU A 58 4.02 -5.46 -8.14
C GLU A 58 2.98 -4.48 -7.65
N ILE A 59 3.46 -3.36 -7.13
CA ILE A 59 2.57 -2.35 -6.56
C ILE A 59 2.82 -1.04 -7.27
N GLN A 60 1.76 -0.43 -7.74
CA GLN A 60 1.83 0.88 -8.37
C GLN A 60 1.15 1.88 -7.45
N VAL A 61 1.89 2.88 -7.03
CA VAL A 61 1.39 3.83 -6.06
C VAL A 61 1.67 5.26 -6.52
N ALA A 62 0.64 6.09 -6.44
CA ALA A 62 0.78 7.51 -6.72
C ALA A 62 0.92 8.21 -5.38
N LEU A 63 2.15 8.55 -5.02
CA LEU A 63 2.41 9.18 -3.73
C LEU A 63 1.99 10.64 -3.74
N PRO A 64 1.43 11.14 -2.62
CA PRO A 64 1.11 12.55 -2.52
C PRO A 64 2.33 13.42 -2.79
N GLY A 65 2.17 14.42 -3.63
CA GLY A 65 3.25 15.33 -3.95
C GLY A 65 4.17 14.89 -5.07
N PHE A 66 3.94 13.72 -5.63
CA PHE A 66 4.76 13.21 -6.72
C PHE A 66 3.93 13.12 -7.99
N ARG A 67 4.54 13.50 -9.10
CA ARG A 67 3.84 13.54 -10.37
C ARG A 67 3.53 12.19 -10.93
N GLU A 68 4.51 11.31 -10.86
CA GLU A 68 4.39 10.02 -11.53
C GLU A 68 4.24 8.91 -10.55
N PRO A 69 3.45 7.90 -10.88
CA PRO A 69 3.32 6.76 -9.99
C PRO A 69 4.63 5.99 -9.91
N MET A 70 4.84 5.37 -8.79
CA MET A 70 6.02 4.58 -8.52
C MET A 70 5.63 3.11 -8.57
N THR A 71 6.44 2.30 -9.23
CA THR A 71 6.20 0.85 -9.27
C THR A 71 7.19 0.17 -8.35
N LEU A 72 6.69 -0.61 -7.42
CA LEU A 72 7.49 -1.23 -6.38
C LEU A 72 7.24 -2.72 -6.36
N LYS A 73 8.21 -3.46 -5.85
CA LYS A 73 8.08 -4.90 -5.63
C LYS A 73 7.84 -5.15 -4.16
N ALA A 74 6.96 -6.08 -3.87
CA ALA A 74 6.62 -6.40 -2.49
C ALA A 74 6.37 -7.88 -2.31
N LEU A 75 6.50 -8.32 -1.08
CA LEU A 75 6.27 -9.70 -0.68
C LEU A 75 5.22 -9.73 0.41
N VAL A 76 4.20 -10.55 0.23
CA VAL A 76 3.18 -10.71 1.27
C VAL A 76 3.79 -11.46 2.44
N VAL A 77 3.77 -10.83 3.62
CA VAL A 77 4.37 -11.42 4.80
C VAL A 77 3.34 -11.90 5.82
N TRP A 78 2.10 -11.41 5.72
CA TRP A 78 1.01 -11.96 6.52
C TRP A 78 -0.32 -11.56 5.91
N ASN A 79 -1.36 -12.28 6.30
CA ASN A 79 -2.71 -11.93 5.91
C ASN A 79 -3.66 -12.35 7.02
N GLN A 80 -4.84 -11.76 7.01
CA GLN A 80 -5.88 -12.08 7.98
C GLN A 80 -7.24 -11.90 7.32
N LEU A 81 -8.01 -12.97 7.32
CA LEU A 81 -9.37 -12.92 6.81
C LEU A 81 -10.29 -12.42 7.91
N HIS A 82 -11.07 -11.40 7.61
CA HIS A 82 -12.05 -10.86 8.55
C HIS A 82 -13.42 -11.49 8.29
N ALA A 83 -14.27 -11.40 9.29
CA ALA A 83 -15.61 -11.97 9.22
C ALA A 83 -16.42 -11.40 8.06
N SER A 84 -16.10 -10.19 7.65
CA SER A 84 -16.79 -9.54 6.52
C SER A 84 -16.43 -10.14 5.16
N GLY A 85 -15.45 -11.03 5.12
CA GLY A 85 -14.95 -11.57 3.85
C GLY A 85 -13.81 -10.79 3.26
N VAL A 86 -13.43 -9.67 3.87
CA VAL A 86 -12.30 -8.87 3.43
C VAL A 86 -11.04 -9.42 4.04
N THR A 87 -9.98 -9.52 3.24
CA THR A 87 -8.67 -9.94 3.74
C THR A 87 -7.79 -8.72 3.92
N GLU A 88 -7.17 -8.63 5.08
CA GLU A 88 -6.17 -7.62 5.34
C GLU A 88 -4.81 -8.22 5.05
N VAL A 89 -3.97 -7.51 4.31
CA VAL A 89 -2.70 -8.03 3.82
C VAL A 89 -1.59 -7.10 4.24
N GLY A 90 -0.51 -7.68 4.75
CA GLY A 90 0.72 -6.94 5.02
C GLY A 90 1.79 -7.36 4.03
N ALA A 91 2.41 -6.40 3.38
CA ALA A 91 3.45 -6.66 2.38
C ALA A 91 4.66 -5.81 2.66
N GLU A 92 5.82 -6.39 2.44
CA GLU A 92 7.11 -5.78 2.64
C GLU A 92 7.69 -5.37 1.29
N PHE A 93 8.19 -4.16 1.18
CA PHE A 93 8.84 -3.72 -0.04
C PHE A 93 10.23 -4.34 -0.17
N HIS A 94 10.61 -4.63 -1.40
CA HIS A 94 11.92 -5.18 -1.70
C HIS A 94 12.58 -4.37 -2.80
N GLY A 95 13.89 -4.24 -2.71
CA GLY A 95 14.66 -3.62 -3.78
C GLY A 95 14.52 -2.12 -3.88
N LEU A 96 14.10 -1.46 -2.81
CA LEU A 96 14.01 0.01 -2.84
C LEU A 96 15.40 0.63 -2.73
N ASP A 97 15.63 1.65 -3.54
CA ASP A 97 16.84 2.46 -3.35
C ASP A 97 16.57 3.51 -2.26
N LEU A 98 17.61 4.23 -1.89
CA LEU A 98 17.50 5.21 -0.81
C LEU A 98 16.53 6.33 -1.14
N LYS A 99 16.48 6.74 -2.39
CA LYS A 99 15.57 7.80 -2.78
C LYS A 99 14.13 7.35 -2.65
N GLN A 100 13.83 6.13 -3.09
CA GLN A 100 12.49 5.59 -2.97
C GLN A 100 12.07 5.46 -1.51
N GLN A 101 12.97 4.98 -0.66
CA GLN A 101 12.68 4.86 0.76
C GLN A 101 12.35 6.21 1.37
N ARG A 102 13.11 7.24 1.01
CA ARG A 102 12.88 8.56 1.52
C ARG A 102 11.55 9.12 1.03
N ASP A 103 11.25 8.94 -0.25
CA ASP A 103 10.02 9.45 -0.83
C ASP A 103 8.81 8.80 -0.18
N ILE A 104 8.87 7.50 0.05
CA ILE A 104 7.78 6.77 0.70
C ILE A 104 7.62 7.23 2.15
N ALA A 105 8.73 7.41 2.85
CA ALA A 105 8.67 7.84 4.24
C ALA A 105 8.02 9.22 4.37
N LEU A 106 8.33 10.12 3.44
CA LEU A 106 7.71 11.44 3.44
C LEU A 106 6.21 11.35 3.15
N ALA A 107 5.84 10.55 2.18
CA ALA A 107 4.45 10.39 1.81
C ALA A 107 3.65 9.71 2.93
N ALA A 108 4.27 8.80 3.65
CA ALA A 108 3.60 8.08 4.73
C ALA A 108 3.09 9.01 5.82
N ARG A 109 3.77 10.11 6.04
CA ARG A 109 3.33 11.09 7.03
C ARG A 109 2.00 11.73 6.67
N GLN A 110 1.70 11.78 5.39
CA GLN A 110 0.46 12.40 4.94
C GLN A 110 -0.71 11.43 4.90
N VAL A 111 -0.40 10.15 4.88
CA VAL A 111 -1.42 9.10 4.83
C VAL A 111 -1.91 8.74 6.23
N ALA A 112 -1.08 8.84 7.19
CA ALA A 112 -1.38 8.40 8.56
C ALA A 112 -2.54 9.15 9.23
#